data_9e4aeb1799d88e4f5c3feb86b0d0bed4
#
_entry.id   9e4aeb1799d88e4f5c3feb86b0d0bed4
#
_cell.length_a   1.000
_cell.length_b   1.000
_cell.length_c   1.000
_cell.angle_alpha   90.00
_cell.angle_beta   90.00
_cell.angle_gamma   90.00
#
_symmetry.space_group_name_H-M   'P 1'
#
loop_
_entity.id
_entity.type
_entity.pdbx_description
1 polymer ?
#
loop_
_entity_poly.entity_id
_entity_poly.type
_entity_poly.pdbx_seq_one_letter_code
_entity_poly.pdbx_strand_id
1 'polypeptide(L)'
;ISVVVVVALAGAIGAAWWVQRAPAPARTADAKGAPTGQTTRAPGAPPAVAVEAAPARRQAVADDVEAVGSLRSRQGTMVRAEVAGRVVQIGFRDGQRVSKGQLLVQLDDRLQQAQLQQALAELGIAEANHKRNSELVAQGFISQRGLDESAAAVKVAQAKAELARATVARLRVLAPFDGVTGLRNIS
;
A
#
# COMPACT_ATOMS: atom_id res chain seq x y z
N ILE A 1 -22.99 27.35 -12.16
CA ILE A 1 -22.60 28.75 -11.77
C ILE A 1 -21.41 28.71 -10.80
N SER A 2 -21.28 27.72 -9.90
CA SER A 2 -20.20 27.68 -8.90
C SER A 2 -18.79 27.42 -9.45
N VAL A 3 -18.62 26.67 -10.53
CA VAL A 3 -17.30 26.33 -11.10
C VAL A 3 -16.67 27.52 -11.83
N VAL A 4 -17.44 28.37 -12.48
CA VAL A 4 -16.96 29.54 -13.23
C VAL A 4 -16.43 30.61 -12.27
N VAL A 5 -17.00 30.77 -11.07
CA VAL A 5 -16.56 31.74 -10.06
C VAL A 5 -15.20 31.33 -9.45
N VAL A 6 -14.95 30.04 -9.24
CA VAL A 6 -13.69 29.54 -8.69
C VAL A 6 -12.53 29.71 -9.69
N VAL A 7 -12.76 29.53 -10.98
CA VAL A 7 -11.73 29.74 -12.02
C VAL A 7 -11.41 31.22 -12.19
N ALA A 8 -12.40 32.10 -12.08
CA ALA A 8 -12.17 33.55 -12.16
C ALA A 8 -11.37 34.10 -10.96
N LEU A 9 -11.60 33.59 -9.74
CA LEU A 9 -10.84 33.95 -8.54
C LEU A 9 -9.40 33.45 -8.57
N ALA A 10 -9.15 32.24 -9.07
CA ALA A 10 -7.79 31.71 -9.23
C ALA A 10 -6.97 32.49 -10.27
N GLY A 11 -7.61 32.98 -11.35
CA GLY A 11 -6.99 33.82 -12.35
C GLY A 11 -6.57 35.20 -11.84
N ALA A 12 -7.39 35.82 -10.99
CA ALA A 12 -7.11 37.14 -10.40
C ALA A 12 -5.93 37.09 -9.40
N ILE A 13 -5.77 36.05 -8.63
CA ILE A 13 -4.67 35.88 -7.68
C ILE A 13 -3.35 35.61 -8.41
N GLY A 14 -3.37 34.84 -9.51
CA GLY A 14 -2.20 34.61 -10.36
C GLY A 14 -1.66 35.86 -11.04
N ALA A 15 -2.54 36.73 -11.53
CA ALA A 15 -2.18 37.99 -12.16
C ALA A 15 -1.57 39.02 -11.18
N ALA A 16 -2.11 39.08 -9.96
CA ALA A 16 -1.58 39.96 -8.91
C ALA A 16 -0.16 39.56 -8.46
N TRP A 17 0.13 38.26 -8.42
CA TRP A 17 1.44 37.74 -8.03
C TRP A 17 2.53 38.00 -9.11
N TRP A 18 2.15 38.01 -10.38
CA TRP A 18 3.07 38.26 -11.48
C TRP A 18 3.46 39.73 -11.58
N VAL A 19 2.55 40.68 -11.31
CA VAL A 19 2.81 42.16 -11.34
C VAL A 19 3.75 42.57 -10.20
N GLN A 20 3.74 41.91 -9.04
CA GLN A 20 4.62 42.24 -7.92
C GLN A 20 6.07 41.75 -8.11
N ARG A 21 6.37 40.94 -9.12
CA ARG A 21 7.71 40.44 -9.43
C ARG A 21 8.46 41.18 -10.53
N ALA A 22 7.92 42.27 -11.07
CA ALA A 22 8.62 43.07 -12.06
C ALA A 22 9.83 43.79 -11.40
N PRO A 23 11.07 43.64 -11.91
CA PRO A 23 12.21 44.33 -11.39
C PRO A 23 12.05 45.83 -11.68
N ALA A 24 12.30 46.66 -10.66
CA ALA A 24 12.25 48.13 -10.77
C ALA A 24 13.29 48.63 -11.81
N PRO A 25 12.93 49.59 -12.65
CA PRO A 25 13.88 50.16 -13.60
C PRO A 25 14.98 50.94 -12.86
N ALA A 26 16.23 50.67 -13.22
CA ALA A 26 17.39 51.34 -12.71
C ALA A 26 17.31 52.84 -13.11
N ARG A 27 17.26 53.72 -12.12
CA ARG A 27 17.39 55.15 -12.32
C ARG A 27 18.85 55.45 -12.72
N THR A 28 19.07 55.87 -13.94
CA THR A 28 20.27 56.54 -14.39
C THR A 28 20.33 57.90 -13.73
N ALA A 29 21.26 58.10 -12.80
CA ALA A 29 21.56 59.37 -12.25
C ALA A 29 22.62 60.04 -13.15
N ASP A 30 22.19 61.02 -13.93
CA ASP A 30 23.08 62.01 -14.53
C ASP A 30 23.79 62.86 -13.44
N ALA A 31 25.05 62.68 -13.28
CA ALA A 31 25.87 63.53 -12.47
C ALA A 31 26.86 64.30 -13.38
N LYS A 32 26.43 65.47 -13.81
CA LYS A 32 27.24 66.50 -14.39
C LYS A 32 27.80 67.36 -13.24
N GLY A 33 29.12 67.43 -13.10
CA GLY A 33 29.75 68.34 -12.16
C GLY A 33 31.15 67.90 -11.77
N ALA A 34 32.12 68.22 -12.57
CA ALA A 34 33.50 68.21 -12.15
C ALA A 34 33.81 69.49 -11.31
N PRO A 35 34.54 69.42 -10.23
CA PRO A 35 35.44 70.46 -9.80
C PRO A 35 36.88 69.98 -9.92
N THR A 36 37.63 70.74 -10.73
CA THR A 36 39.09 70.75 -10.80
C THR A 36 39.65 71.12 -9.42
N GLY A 37 40.02 70.10 -8.63
CA GLY A 37 40.79 70.28 -7.40
C GLY A 37 42.24 69.93 -7.69
N GLN A 38 43.07 70.94 -7.87
CA GLN A 38 44.52 70.79 -7.83
C GLN A 38 44.94 70.37 -6.44
N THR A 39 45.26 69.10 -6.26
CA THR A 39 45.96 68.64 -5.09
C THR A 39 47.45 68.83 -5.25
N THR A 40 47.98 69.82 -4.56
CA THR A 40 49.40 70.03 -4.32
C THR A 40 49.97 68.73 -3.68
N ARG A 41 50.79 68.07 -4.47
CA ARG A 41 51.55 66.89 -4.08
C ARG A 41 52.64 67.27 -3.08
N ALA A 42 52.54 66.81 -1.86
CA ALA A 42 53.59 66.92 -0.86
C ALA A 42 54.80 66.07 -1.29
N PRO A 43 56.02 66.59 -1.18
CA PRO A 43 57.21 65.83 -1.58
C PRO A 43 57.56 64.85 -0.48
N GLY A 44 57.53 63.56 -0.81
CA GLY A 44 58.11 62.55 0.08
C GLY A 44 57.31 61.26 0.30
N ALA A 45 56.16 61.09 -0.34
CA ALA A 45 55.47 59.77 -0.25
C ALA A 45 56.10 58.76 -1.25
N PRO A 46 56.44 57.57 -0.83
CA PRO A 46 56.89 56.52 -1.74
C PRO A 46 55.84 56.24 -2.81
N PRO A 47 56.24 55.88 -4.03
CA PRO A 47 55.25 55.58 -5.09
C PRO A 47 54.30 54.48 -4.65
N ALA A 48 53.01 54.78 -4.71
CA ALA A 48 52.01 53.80 -4.44
C ALA A 48 52.12 52.64 -5.44
N VAL A 49 52.26 51.42 -4.92
CA VAL A 49 52.27 50.22 -5.74
C VAL A 49 50.86 49.99 -6.24
N ALA A 50 50.72 49.97 -7.58
CA ALA A 50 49.43 49.60 -8.14
C ALA A 50 49.09 48.15 -7.81
N VAL A 51 48.01 47.92 -7.07
CA VAL A 51 47.49 46.61 -6.77
C VAL A 51 46.17 46.40 -7.52
N GLU A 52 46.03 45.30 -8.15
CA GLU A 52 44.79 44.89 -8.78
C GLU A 52 43.83 44.41 -7.70
N ALA A 53 42.70 45.06 -7.56
CA ALA A 53 41.67 44.66 -6.60
C ALA A 53 40.41 44.23 -7.33
N ALA A 54 39.95 43.03 -7.06
CA ALA A 54 38.69 42.53 -7.56
C ALA A 54 37.66 42.49 -6.41
N PRO A 55 36.40 42.89 -6.66
CA PRO A 55 35.37 42.80 -5.65
C PRO A 55 35.01 41.35 -5.34
N ALA A 56 35.00 40.96 -4.08
CA ALA A 56 34.51 39.68 -3.66
C ALA A 56 32.97 39.60 -3.86
N ARG A 57 32.53 38.63 -4.59
CA ARG A 57 31.10 38.39 -4.81
C ARG A 57 30.72 37.13 -4.08
N ARG A 58 29.58 37.17 -3.36
CA ARG A 58 28.97 35.97 -2.81
C ARG A 58 28.27 35.20 -3.95
N GLN A 59 28.72 33.99 -4.21
CA GLN A 59 28.09 33.09 -5.14
C GLN A 59 27.59 31.85 -4.36
N ALA A 60 26.36 31.50 -4.58
CA ALA A 60 25.87 30.22 -4.07
C ALA A 60 26.49 29.08 -4.90
N VAL A 61 27.25 28.25 -4.25
CA VAL A 61 27.78 27.02 -4.85
C VAL A 61 26.82 25.89 -4.43
N ALA A 62 26.16 25.27 -5.40
CA ALA A 62 25.41 24.07 -5.17
C ALA A 62 26.41 22.89 -5.15
N ASP A 63 26.43 22.16 -4.07
CA ASP A 63 27.15 20.90 -3.95
C ASP A 63 26.15 19.78 -4.20
N ASP A 64 26.12 19.28 -5.43
CA ASP A 64 25.21 18.21 -5.82
C ASP A 64 25.85 16.87 -5.47
N VAL A 65 25.25 16.18 -4.51
CA VAL A 65 25.66 14.83 -4.11
C VAL A 65 24.79 13.82 -4.84
N GLU A 66 25.36 13.04 -5.71
CA GLU A 66 24.71 11.91 -6.37
C GLU A 66 24.91 10.66 -5.54
N ALA A 67 23.80 10.00 -5.15
CA ALA A 67 23.83 8.75 -4.41
C ALA A 67 23.08 7.67 -5.19
N VAL A 68 23.73 6.54 -5.41
CA VAL A 68 23.13 5.36 -6.03
C VAL A 68 22.74 4.37 -4.95
N GLY A 69 21.49 3.90 -5.00
CA GLY A 69 20.95 2.93 -4.05
C GLY A 69 20.03 1.93 -4.72
N SER A 70 19.79 0.81 -4.08
CA SER A 70 18.80 -0.18 -4.50
C SER A 70 17.65 -0.23 -3.52
N LEU A 71 16.41 -0.21 -4.03
CA LEU A 71 15.21 -0.40 -3.24
C LEU A 71 14.88 -1.89 -3.18
N ARG A 72 14.62 -2.39 -1.98
CA ARG A 72 14.10 -3.74 -1.76
C ARG A 72 12.79 -3.67 -1.01
N SER A 73 11.84 -4.52 -1.38
CA SER A 73 10.59 -4.67 -0.62
C SER A 73 10.92 -5.14 0.80
N ARG A 74 10.27 -4.53 1.79
CA ARG A 74 10.39 -4.94 3.20
C ARG A 74 9.83 -6.36 3.43
N GLN A 75 8.78 -6.72 2.70
CA GLN A 75 8.13 -8.02 2.76
C GLN A 75 7.91 -8.50 1.34
N GLY A 76 8.36 -9.70 1.07
CA GLY A 76 8.12 -10.39 -0.19
C GLY A 76 7.98 -11.87 0.08
N THR A 77 6.96 -12.51 -0.48
CA THR A 77 6.75 -13.94 -0.36
C THR A 77 6.33 -14.53 -1.70
N MET A 78 6.76 -15.74 -1.93
CA MET A 78 6.29 -16.53 -3.05
C MET A 78 5.12 -17.39 -2.56
N VAL A 79 3.91 -17.04 -2.98
CA VAL A 79 2.70 -17.79 -2.65
C VAL A 79 2.61 -19.00 -3.57
N ARG A 80 2.45 -20.18 -2.99
CA ARG A 80 2.29 -21.45 -3.70
C ARG A 80 1.05 -22.16 -3.22
N ALA A 81 0.43 -22.97 -4.10
CA ALA A 81 -0.62 -23.86 -3.69
C ALA A 81 -0.05 -24.96 -2.77
N GLU A 82 -0.76 -25.28 -1.70
CA GLU A 82 -0.39 -26.34 -0.75
C GLU A 82 -0.67 -27.75 -1.29
N VAL A 83 -1.59 -27.82 -2.24
CA VAL A 83 -2.03 -29.09 -2.86
C VAL A 83 -1.97 -28.97 -4.38
N ALA A 84 -1.67 -30.09 -5.04
CA ALA A 84 -1.73 -30.15 -6.49
C ALA A 84 -3.19 -30.18 -6.96
N GLY A 85 -3.48 -29.47 -8.05
CA GLY A 85 -4.83 -29.43 -8.62
C GLY A 85 -4.87 -28.58 -9.89
N ARG A 86 -5.97 -28.72 -10.63
CA ARG A 86 -6.20 -27.92 -11.84
C ARG A 86 -6.67 -26.52 -11.43
N VAL A 87 -6.05 -25.47 -11.99
CA VAL A 87 -6.48 -24.09 -11.81
C VAL A 87 -7.79 -23.87 -12.58
N VAL A 88 -8.81 -23.38 -11.87
CA VAL A 88 -10.11 -23.01 -12.44
C VAL A 88 -10.22 -21.51 -12.65
N GLN A 89 -9.67 -20.74 -11.72
CA GLN A 89 -9.77 -19.28 -11.78
C GLN A 89 -8.51 -18.62 -11.22
N ILE A 90 -8.10 -17.54 -11.88
CA ILE A 90 -7.06 -16.63 -11.41
C ILE A 90 -7.73 -15.29 -11.12
N GLY A 91 -7.65 -14.82 -9.88
CA GLY A 91 -8.34 -13.62 -9.37
C GLY A 91 -7.48 -12.35 -9.36
N PHE A 92 -6.32 -12.33 -10.01
CA PHE A 92 -5.44 -11.17 -10.04
C PHE A 92 -4.74 -11.00 -11.40
N ARG A 93 -4.19 -9.82 -11.63
CA ARG A 93 -3.29 -9.50 -12.75
C ARG A 93 -1.90 -9.19 -12.22
N ASP A 94 -0.89 -9.38 -13.06
CA ASP A 94 0.49 -9.05 -12.74
C ASP A 94 0.60 -7.55 -12.43
N GLY A 95 1.29 -7.20 -11.34
CA GLY A 95 1.42 -5.83 -10.87
C GLY A 95 0.17 -5.25 -10.18
N GLN A 96 -0.89 -6.03 -9.97
CA GLN A 96 -2.11 -5.58 -9.32
C GLN A 96 -1.93 -5.46 -7.80
N ARG A 97 -2.53 -4.42 -7.22
CA ARG A 97 -2.66 -4.31 -5.76
C ARG A 97 -3.73 -5.28 -5.26
N VAL A 98 -3.39 -6.05 -4.24
CA VAL A 98 -4.25 -7.04 -3.59
C VAL A 98 -4.30 -6.81 -2.10
N SER A 99 -5.44 -7.14 -1.49
CA SER A 99 -5.67 -7.04 -0.05
C SER A 99 -5.48 -8.40 0.61
N LYS A 100 -5.11 -8.41 1.89
CA LYS A 100 -5.03 -9.62 2.71
C LYS A 100 -6.33 -10.42 2.64
N GLY A 101 -6.22 -11.74 2.39
CA GLY A 101 -7.38 -12.63 2.24
C GLY A 101 -8.05 -12.59 0.87
N GLN A 102 -7.60 -11.75 -0.06
CA GLN A 102 -8.11 -11.75 -1.43
C GLN A 102 -7.77 -13.06 -2.14
N LEU A 103 -8.73 -13.63 -2.86
CA LEU A 103 -8.54 -14.84 -3.65
C LEU A 103 -7.58 -14.56 -4.82
N LEU A 104 -6.47 -15.27 -4.84
CA LEU A 104 -5.48 -15.20 -5.92
C LEU A 104 -5.71 -16.30 -6.95
N VAL A 105 -5.83 -17.55 -6.48
CA VAL A 105 -6.02 -18.70 -7.35
C VAL A 105 -7.05 -19.63 -6.73
N GLN A 106 -7.97 -20.12 -7.56
CA GLN A 106 -8.92 -21.18 -7.21
C GLN A 106 -8.55 -22.46 -7.95
N LEU A 107 -8.30 -23.51 -7.22
CA LEU A 107 -8.18 -24.86 -7.78
C LEU A 107 -9.56 -25.52 -7.91
N ASP A 108 -9.67 -26.59 -8.69
CA ASP A 108 -10.91 -27.36 -8.84
C ASP A 108 -11.23 -28.04 -7.51
N ASP A 109 -12.30 -27.61 -6.87
CA ASP A 109 -12.73 -28.03 -5.54
C ASP A 109 -14.06 -28.79 -5.53
N ARG A 110 -14.59 -29.18 -6.70
CA ARG A 110 -15.92 -29.79 -6.84
C ARG A 110 -16.07 -31.05 -6.02
N LEU A 111 -15.07 -31.94 -6.05
CA LEU A 111 -15.09 -33.16 -5.28
C LEU A 111 -15.07 -32.88 -3.77
N GLN A 112 -14.20 -31.97 -3.35
CA GLN A 112 -14.05 -31.60 -1.94
C GLN A 112 -15.29 -30.87 -1.40
N GLN A 113 -15.93 -30.06 -2.25
CA GLN A 113 -17.21 -29.43 -1.93
C GLN A 113 -18.31 -30.50 -1.72
N ALA A 114 -18.38 -31.51 -2.59
CA ALA A 114 -19.34 -32.61 -2.43
C ALA A 114 -19.07 -33.39 -1.13
N GLN A 115 -17.81 -33.69 -0.80
CA GLN A 115 -17.42 -34.31 0.45
C GLN A 115 -17.79 -33.47 1.68
N LEU A 116 -17.61 -32.13 1.61
CA LEU A 116 -18.04 -31.24 2.67
C LEU A 116 -19.57 -31.29 2.85
N GLN A 117 -20.34 -31.27 1.78
CA GLN A 117 -21.80 -31.35 1.84
C GLN A 117 -22.24 -32.69 2.46
N GLN A 118 -21.58 -33.79 2.11
CA GLN A 118 -21.84 -35.11 2.73
C GLN A 118 -21.58 -35.06 4.25
N ALA A 119 -20.40 -34.55 4.67
CA ALA A 119 -20.04 -34.48 6.08
C ALA A 119 -20.98 -33.55 6.88
N LEU A 120 -21.45 -32.46 6.29
CA LEU A 120 -22.45 -31.59 6.91
C LEU A 120 -23.81 -32.26 7.05
N ALA A 121 -24.23 -33.08 6.08
CA ALA A 121 -25.46 -33.89 6.18
C ALA A 121 -25.35 -34.94 7.30
N GLU A 122 -24.19 -35.63 7.40
CA GLU A 122 -23.93 -36.58 8.49
C GLU A 122 -23.99 -35.88 9.86
N LEU A 123 -23.42 -34.67 9.97
CA LEU A 123 -23.49 -33.85 11.19
C LEU A 123 -24.95 -33.52 11.54
N GLY A 124 -25.72 -33.03 10.57
CA GLY A 124 -27.15 -32.73 10.80
C GLY A 124 -27.97 -33.93 11.27
N ILE A 125 -27.70 -35.13 10.74
CA ILE A 125 -28.34 -36.37 11.22
C ILE A 125 -27.93 -36.66 12.66
N ALA A 126 -26.65 -36.57 13.02
CA ALA A 126 -26.16 -36.79 14.36
C ALA A 126 -26.75 -35.81 15.38
N GLU A 127 -26.83 -34.52 15.03
CA GLU A 127 -27.46 -33.46 15.85
C GLU A 127 -28.95 -33.73 16.08
N ALA A 128 -29.69 -34.07 15.00
CA ALA A 128 -31.10 -34.40 15.11
C ALA A 128 -31.35 -35.63 16.00
N ASN A 129 -30.49 -36.65 15.89
CA ASN A 129 -30.55 -37.83 16.75
C ASN A 129 -30.26 -37.50 18.22
N HIS A 130 -29.20 -36.72 18.47
CA HIS A 130 -28.85 -36.27 19.82
C HIS A 130 -29.97 -35.46 20.46
N LYS A 131 -30.55 -34.51 19.72
CA LYS A 131 -31.71 -33.72 20.17
C LYS A 131 -32.89 -34.66 20.55
N ARG A 132 -33.25 -35.60 19.70
CA ARG A 132 -34.30 -36.56 19.97
C ARG A 132 -33.99 -37.41 21.21
N ASN A 133 -32.76 -37.91 21.33
CA ASN A 133 -32.33 -38.69 22.50
C ASN A 133 -32.40 -37.84 23.78
N SER A 134 -32.06 -36.54 23.75
CA SER A 134 -32.19 -35.68 24.92
C SER A 134 -33.66 -35.53 25.38
N GLU A 135 -34.58 -35.43 24.43
CA GLU A 135 -36.03 -35.38 24.72
C GLU A 135 -36.52 -36.71 25.32
N LEU A 136 -36.04 -37.86 24.79
CA LEU A 136 -36.42 -39.20 25.30
C LEU A 136 -35.84 -39.51 26.69
N VAL A 137 -34.62 -39.02 26.99
CA VAL A 137 -34.07 -39.14 28.35
C VAL A 137 -34.89 -38.30 29.34
N ALA A 138 -35.31 -37.09 28.97
CA ALA A 138 -36.14 -36.25 29.81
C ALA A 138 -37.49 -36.90 30.15
N GLN A 139 -37.98 -37.77 29.26
CA GLN A 139 -39.23 -38.55 29.44
C GLN A 139 -38.98 -39.92 30.06
N GLY A 140 -37.75 -40.29 30.36
CA GLY A 140 -37.38 -41.58 30.97
C GLY A 140 -37.38 -42.77 30.03
N PHE A 141 -37.48 -42.57 28.70
CA PHE A 141 -37.55 -43.69 27.71
C PHE A 141 -36.19 -44.26 27.35
N ILE A 142 -35.08 -43.53 27.51
CA ILE A 142 -33.73 -44.05 27.28
C ILE A 142 -32.80 -43.67 28.43
N SER A 143 -31.70 -44.40 28.54
CA SER A 143 -30.70 -44.18 29.58
C SER A 143 -29.78 -42.96 29.26
N GLN A 144 -29.17 -42.42 30.29
CA GLN A 144 -28.13 -41.37 30.14
C GLN A 144 -26.98 -41.82 29.23
N ARG A 145 -26.62 -43.12 29.28
CA ARG A 145 -25.60 -43.67 28.38
C ARG A 145 -25.95 -43.48 26.90
N GLY A 146 -27.23 -43.69 26.51
CA GLY A 146 -27.67 -43.50 25.13
C GLY A 146 -27.58 -42.02 24.69
N LEU A 147 -27.81 -41.10 25.63
CA LEU A 147 -27.58 -39.65 25.38
C LEU A 147 -26.09 -39.36 25.18
N ASP A 148 -25.22 -39.90 26.04
CA ASP A 148 -23.77 -39.67 25.96
C ASP A 148 -23.18 -40.28 24.66
N GLU A 149 -23.67 -41.45 24.22
CA GLU A 149 -23.28 -42.04 22.94
C GLU A 149 -23.69 -41.17 21.76
N SER A 150 -24.90 -40.59 21.78
CA SER A 150 -25.33 -39.67 20.73
C SER A 150 -24.54 -38.33 20.74
N ALA A 151 -24.18 -37.84 21.93
CA ALA A 151 -23.32 -36.67 22.05
C ALA A 151 -21.90 -36.91 21.47
N ALA A 152 -21.35 -38.11 21.71
CA ALA A 152 -20.08 -38.52 21.11
C ALA A 152 -20.16 -38.60 19.57
N ALA A 153 -21.29 -39.13 19.05
CA ALA A 153 -21.53 -39.19 17.60
C ALA A 153 -21.58 -37.83 16.97
N VAL A 154 -22.18 -36.81 17.59
CA VAL A 154 -22.17 -35.41 17.13
C VAL A 154 -20.73 -34.90 17.05
N LYS A 155 -19.91 -35.11 18.08
CA LYS A 155 -18.50 -34.66 18.08
C LYS A 155 -17.70 -35.32 16.96
N VAL A 156 -17.92 -36.60 16.68
CA VAL A 156 -17.24 -37.28 15.57
C VAL A 156 -17.68 -36.74 14.22
N ALA A 157 -18.96 -36.50 14.00
CA ALA A 157 -19.49 -35.94 12.78
C ALA A 157 -19.00 -34.48 12.58
N GLN A 158 -18.94 -33.69 13.65
CA GLN A 158 -18.40 -32.33 13.63
C GLN A 158 -16.93 -32.32 13.22
N ALA A 159 -16.10 -33.22 13.78
CA ALA A 159 -14.70 -33.35 13.41
C ALA A 159 -14.50 -33.68 11.92
N LYS A 160 -15.38 -34.60 11.38
CA LYS A 160 -15.38 -34.89 9.93
C LYS A 160 -15.73 -33.69 9.09
N ALA A 161 -16.74 -32.91 9.47
CA ALA A 161 -17.13 -31.68 8.74
C ALA A 161 -16.02 -30.65 8.77
N GLU A 162 -15.33 -30.47 9.91
CA GLU A 162 -14.17 -29.53 10.00
C GLU A 162 -13.01 -30.03 9.13
N LEU A 163 -12.70 -31.30 9.09
CA LEU A 163 -11.66 -31.84 8.21
C LEU A 163 -11.99 -31.59 6.73
N ALA A 164 -13.23 -31.83 6.31
CA ALA A 164 -13.68 -31.59 4.96
C ALA A 164 -13.60 -30.07 4.62
N ARG A 165 -14.00 -29.20 5.55
CA ARG A 165 -13.91 -27.73 5.40
C ARG A 165 -12.47 -27.26 5.24
N ALA A 166 -11.55 -27.77 6.06
CA ALA A 166 -10.12 -27.48 5.95
C ALA A 166 -9.54 -27.94 4.59
N THR A 167 -10.00 -29.09 4.09
CA THR A 167 -9.58 -29.62 2.78
C THR A 167 -10.01 -28.69 1.65
N VAL A 168 -11.25 -28.19 1.67
CA VAL A 168 -11.74 -27.20 0.70
C VAL A 168 -10.95 -25.88 0.80
N ALA A 169 -10.64 -25.43 2.01
CA ALA A 169 -9.90 -24.18 2.22
C ALA A 169 -8.52 -24.20 1.58
N ARG A 170 -7.82 -25.35 1.59
CA ARG A 170 -6.48 -25.51 0.98
C ARG A 170 -6.47 -25.41 -0.56
N LEU A 171 -7.63 -25.50 -1.21
CA LEU A 171 -7.78 -25.35 -2.66
C LEU A 171 -7.93 -23.88 -3.07
N ARG A 172 -7.99 -22.98 -2.12
CA ARG A 172 -8.09 -21.54 -2.32
C ARG A 172 -6.79 -20.88 -1.89
N VAL A 173 -6.06 -20.31 -2.84
CA VAL A 173 -4.83 -19.57 -2.56
C VAL A 173 -5.19 -18.12 -2.32
N LEU A 174 -4.96 -17.66 -1.09
CA LEU A 174 -5.30 -16.29 -0.66
C LEU A 174 -4.04 -15.46 -0.44
N ALA A 175 -4.16 -14.14 -0.57
CA ALA A 175 -3.09 -13.21 -0.27
C ALA A 175 -2.82 -13.18 1.26
N PRO A 176 -1.56 -13.41 1.72
CA PRO A 176 -1.24 -13.45 3.16
C PRO A 176 -1.19 -12.04 3.79
N PHE A 177 -0.96 -11.00 3.01
CA PHE A 177 -0.90 -9.58 3.41
C PHE A 177 -1.27 -8.65 2.25
N ASP A 178 -1.47 -7.37 2.57
CA ASP A 178 -1.72 -6.34 1.55
C ASP A 178 -0.44 -6.04 0.78
N GLY A 179 -0.53 -5.98 -0.55
CA GLY A 179 0.66 -5.75 -1.36
C GLY A 179 0.38 -5.61 -2.85
N VAL A 180 1.45 -5.74 -3.62
CA VAL A 180 1.40 -5.75 -5.09
C VAL A 180 1.90 -7.11 -5.56
N THR A 181 1.16 -7.74 -6.46
CA THR A 181 1.54 -9.03 -7.04
C THR A 181 2.71 -8.86 -8.00
N GLY A 182 3.62 -9.82 -7.98
CA GLY A 182 4.67 -9.96 -8.98
C GLY A 182 4.17 -10.64 -10.27
N LEU A 183 5.11 -11.10 -11.08
CA LEU A 183 4.81 -11.91 -12.24
C LEU A 183 4.33 -13.30 -11.80
N ARG A 184 3.27 -13.77 -12.42
CA ARG A 184 2.76 -15.12 -12.20
C ARG A 184 3.55 -16.12 -13.02
N ASN A 185 3.91 -17.23 -12.41
CA ASN A 185 4.49 -18.38 -13.09
C ASN A 185 3.52 -19.56 -12.99
N ILE A 186 2.34 -19.39 -13.60
CA ILE A 186 1.27 -20.41 -13.66
C ILE A 186 0.99 -20.66 -15.12
N SER A 187 1.19 -21.88 -15.57
CA SER A 187 0.88 -22.39 -16.91
C SER A 187 -0.27 -23.39 -16.86
#